data_69752e2af7abe3516ab9656f80be87d0
#
_entry.id   69752e2af7abe3516ab9656f80be87d0
#
_cell.length_a   1.000
_cell.length_b   1.000
_cell.length_c   1.000
_cell.angle_alpha   90.00
_cell.angle_beta   90.00
_cell.angle_gamma   90.00
#
_symmetry.space_group_name_H-M   'P 1'
#
loop_
_entity.id
_entity.type
_entity.pdbx_description
1 polymer ?
#
loop_
_entity_poly.entity_id
_entity_poly.type
_entity_poly.pdbx_seq_one_letter_code
_entity_poly.pdbx_strand_id
1 'polypeptide(L)'
;MRVLNLSSNDYANYAHDNARALRAIGVDCRDATINAHPFGYVTQSQVVTANQIITTYKQYDCIQIFHSDTNLYNLVKDHPNIVVYHTGTRFRQQSEFYRNAFPNAKHATDQCEFLINYPDLFYIAPHTELKPVEKAKDGKLIIGHYPSNSDVKGTKQIKEMLMPFDNDFDIRIDTRQLLHKDNLARVAECHIYVELFATEQNGKPYGCFGTSAFEATALGCLVITNNINEKAYTDVYGHQSFLTPNTVKAFQNTIFGLADRDTFDMTVEAMHTGFYSKHGIIETGQRIKQIIER
;
A
#
# COMPACT_ATOMS: atom_id res chain seq x y z
N MET A 1 12.89 -10.33 21.39
CA MET A 1 11.53 -9.75 21.23
C MET A 1 10.71 -10.67 20.36
N ARG A 2 9.55 -11.09 20.87
CA ARG A 2 8.57 -11.92 20.16
C ARG A 2 7.35 -11.08 19.80
N VAL A 3 6.95 -11.08 18.53
CA VAL A 3 5.84 -10.27 18.02
C VAL A 3 4.79 -11.16 17.37
N LEU A 4 3.51 -10.82 17.54
CA LEU A 4 2.40 -11.48 16.89
C LEU A 4 1.62 -10.47 16.03
N ASN A 5 1.58 -10.69 14.71
CA ASN A 5 0.75 -9.93 13.80
C ASN A 5 -0.58 -10.63 13.60
N LEU A 6 -1.68 -9.91 13.79
CA LEU A 6 -3.05 -10.43 13.71
C LEU A 6 -3.90 -9.65 12.72
N SER A 7 -4.63 -10.37 11.89
CA SER A 7 -5.69 -9.82 11.03
C SER A 7 -6.89 -10.76 11.00
N SER A 8 -8.11 -10.26 10.80
CA SER A 8 -9.24 -11.13 10.45
C SER A 8 -9.25 -11.44 8.96
N ASN A 9 -8.90 -10.46 8.13
CA ASN A 9 -8.66 -10.58 6.70
C ASN A 9 -7.42 -9.76 6.38
N ASP A 10 -6.38 -10.40 5.90
CA ASP A 10 -5.11 -9.72 5.64
C ASP A 10 -5.14 -9.03 4.27
N TYR A 11 -5.86 -7.91 4.19
CA TYR A 11 -5.95 -7.12 2.95
C TYR A 11 -4.56 -6.68 2.48
N ALA A 12 -4.29 -6.87 1.19
CA ALA A 12 -3.01 -6.60 0.56
C ALA A 12 -1.83 -7.37 1.19
N ASN A 13 -2.09 -8.46 1.93
CA ASN A 13 -1.07 -9.27 2.62
C ASN A 13 -0.23 -8.46 3.64
N TYR A 14 -0.78 -7.35 4.13
CA TYR A 14 -0.02 -6.32 4.85
C TYR A 14 0.48 -6.80 6.22
N ALA A 15 -0.32 -7.60 6.95
CA ALA A 15 0.12 -8.17 8.22
C ALA A 15 1.24 -9.20 8.02
N HIS A 16 1.14 -10.03 6.98
CA HIS A 16 2.16 -11.02 6.61
C HIS A 16 3.46 -10.33 6.20
N ASP A 17 3.39 -9.33 5.32
CA ASP A 17 4.57 -8.63 4.81
C ASP A 17 5.28 -7.86 5.93
N ASN A 18 4.56 -7.22 6.85
CA ASN A 18 5.15 -6.60 8.04
C ASN A 18 5.84 -7.63 8.94
N ALA A 19 5.28 -8.83 9.09
CA ALA A 19 5.94 -9.90 9.83
C ALA A 19 7.23 -10.38 9.13
N ARG A 20 7.21 -10.47 7.81
CA ARG A 20 8.42 -10.79 7.02
C ARG A 20 9.51 -9.74 7.22
N ALA A 21 9.13 -8.45 7.23
CA ALA A 21 10.06 -7.36 7.48
C ALA A 21 10.71 -7.45 8.88
N LEU A 22 9.93 -7.76 9.90
CA LEU A 22 10.46 -7.98 11.25
C LEU A 22 11.38 -9.21 11.33
N ARG A 23 11.02 -10.31 10.68
CA ARG A 23 11.88 -11.52 10.61
C ARG A 23 13.21 -11.24 9.90
N ALA A 24 13.21 -10.41 8.86
CA ALA A 24 14.40 -10.06 8.11
C ALA A 24 15.45 -9.31 8.94
N ILE A 25 15.03 -8.67 10.04
CA ILE A 25 15.94 -8.00 11.01
C ILE A 25 16.16 -8.81 12.30
N GLY A 26 15.84 -10.11 12.29
CA GLY A 26 16.08 -11.02 13.41
C GLY A 26 15.06 -10.96 14.55
N VAL A 27 13.88 -10.35 14.35
CA VAL A 27 12.80 -10.38 15.33
C VAL A 27 11.99 -11.68 15.18
N ASP A 28 11.72 -12.38 16.27
CA ASP A 28 10.83 -13.56 16.28
C ASP A 28 9.39 -13.07 16.08
N CYS A 29 8.95 -12.98 14.83
CA CYS A 29 7.62 -12.51 14.49
C CYS A 29 6.79 -13.62 13.85
N ARG A 30 5.62 -13.88 14.40
CA ARG A 30 4.57 -14.72 13.81
C ARG A 30 3.43 -13.87 13.30
N ASP A 31 2.79 -14.34 12.25
CA ASP A 31 1.61 -13.73 11.67
C ASP A 31 0.48 -14.73 11.53
N ALA A 32 -0.72 -14.29 11.86
CA ALA A 32 -1.92 -15.12 11.86
C ALA A 32 -3.14 -14.33 11.35
N THR A 33 -4.00 -15.01 10.65
CA THR A 33 -5.27 -14.47 10.14
C THR A 33 -6.44 -15.40 10.46
N ILE A 34 -7.64 -14.85 10.58
CA ILE A 34 -8.85 -15.68 10.75
C ILE A 34 -9.30 -16.26 9.42
N ASN A 35 -9.23 -15.50 8.33
CA ASN A 35 -9.66 -15.92 7.00
C ASN A 35 -8.49 -15.89 6.02
N ALA A 36 -8.44 -16.87 5.12
CA ALA A 36 -7.48 -16.87 4.02
C ALA A 36 -7.74 -15.71 3.06
N HIS A 37 -6.66 -15.16 2.47
CA HIS A 37 -6.80 -14.07 1.51
C HIS A 37 -7.30 -14.57 0.15
N PRO A 38 -8.33 -13.91 -0.46
CA PRO A 38 -8.96 -14.40 -1.70
C PRO A 38 -8.07 -14.28 -2.95
N PHE A 39 -7.04 -13.40 -2.96
CA PHE A 39 -6.17 -13.16 -4.13
C PHE A 39 -5.02 -14.16 -4.28
N GLY A 40 -4.92 -15.15 -3.38
CA GLY A 40 -3.96 -16.24 -3.52
C GLY A 40 -2.50 -15.78 -3.59
N TYR A 41 -2.07 -14.99 -2.59
CA TYR A 41 -0.65 -14.64 -2.45
C TYR A 41 0.21 -15.90 -2.29
N VAL A 42 1.42 -15.89 -2.83
CA VAL A 42 2.35 -17.03 -2.79
C VAL A 42 2.67 -17.42 -1.35
N THR A 43 2.85 -16.44 -0.48
CA THR A 43 3.02 -16.61 0.96
C THR A 43 2.00 -15.77 1.70
N GLN A 44 1.40 -16.30 2.76
CA GLN A 44 0.31 -15.68 3.51
C GLN A 44 0.45 -15.99 4.99
N SER A 45 -0.24 -15.19 5.82
CA SER A 45 -0.43 -15.46 7.24
C SER A 45 -1.07 -16.84 7.48
N GLN A 46 -0.66 -17.50 8.56
CA GLN A 46 -1.28 -18.75 8.99
C GLN A 46 -2.73 -18.53 9.41
N VAL A 47 -3.64 -19.34 8.87
CA VAL A 47 -5.05 -19.31 9.31
C VAL A 47 -5.18 -19.97 10.69
N VAL A 48 -5.79 -19.25 11.63
CA VAL A 48 -5.96 -19.69 13.02
C VAL A 48 -7.37 -19.39 13.52
N THR A 49 -7.75 -20.04 14.63
CA THR A 49 -9.01 -19.74 15.32
C THR A 49 -8.80 -18.69 16.43
N ALA A 50 -9.88 -18.02 16.84
CA ALA A 50 -9.87 -17.11 17.99
C ALA A 50 -9.35 -17.78 19.28
N ASN A 51 -9.70 -19.06 19.51
CA ASN A 51 -9.21 -19.80 20.66
C ASN A 51 -7.69 -19.99 20.65
N GLN A 52 -7.09 -20.26 19.50
CA GLN A 52 -5.63 -20.34 19.38
C GLN A 52 -4.95 -19.01 19.71
N ILE A 53 -5.55 -17.87 19.30
CA ILE A 53 -5.05 -16.55 19.67
C ILE A 53 -5.11 -16.36 21.18
N ILE A 54 -6.28 -16.57 21.80
CA ILE A 54 -6.51 -16.38 23.25
C ILE A 54 -5.55 -17.20 24.10
N THR A 55 -5.22 -18.42 23.66
CA THR A 55 -4.34 -19.32 24.43
C THR A 55 -2.86 -18.97 24.30
N THR A 56 -2.46 -18.17 23.30
CA THR A 56 -1.04 -17.97 22.98
C THR A 56 -0.56 -16.53 23.06
N TYR A 57 -1.44 -15.52 22.93
CA TYR A 57 -1.02 -14.12 22.77
C TYR A 57 -0.13 -13.59 23.92
N LYS A 58 -0.34 -14.06 25.15
CA LYS A 58 0.46 -13.65 26.33
C LYS A 58 1.93 -14.07 26.28
N GLN A 59 2.31 -14.92 25.30
CA GLN A 59 3.69 -15.36 25.11
C GLN A 59 4.51 -14.36 24.29
N TYR A 60 3.89 -13.32 23.73
CA TYR A 60 4.52 -12.31 22.88
C TYR A 60 4.81 -11.04 23.69
N ASP A 61 5.81 -10.31 23.27
CA ASP A 61 6.20 -9.02 23.85
C ASP A 61 5.38 -7.86 23.25
N CYS A 62 4.85 -8.05 22.04
CA CYS A 62 3.99 -7.09 21.35
C CYS A 62 2.97 -7.82 20.46
N ILE A 63 1.77 -7.26 20.40
CA ILE A 63 0.70 -7.66 19.46
C ILE A 63 0.48 -6.53 18.47
N GLN A 64 0.50 -6.84 17.18
CA GLN A 64 0.11 -5.90 16.11
C GLN A 64 -1.21 -6.34 15.51
N ILE A 65 -2.19 -5.45 15.45
CA ILE A 65 -3.54 -5.72 14.94
C ILE A 65 -3.74 -4.88 13.68
N PHE A 66 -4.09 -5.52 12.58
CA PHE A 66 -4.22 -4.88 11.28
C PHE A 66 -5.67 -4.58 10.94
N HIS A 67 -5.87 -3.54 10.11
CA HIS A 67 -7.16 -3.13 9.52
C HIS A 67 -8.20 -2.67 10.54
N SER A 68 -7.77 -2.01 11.63
CA SER A 68 -8.67 -1.49 12.69
C SER A 68 -9.63 -2.56 13.25
N ASP A 69 -9.13 -3.77 13.51
CA ASP A 69 -9.96 -4.89 13.89
C ASP A 69 -10.31 -4.89 15.38
N THR A 70 -11.51 -4.41 15.71
CA THR A 70 -12.01 -4.35 17.08
C THR A 70 -12.28 -5.73 17.69
N ASN A 71 -12.63 -6.73 16.88
CA ASN A 71 -12.88 -8.09 17.37
C ASN A 71 -11.57 -8.72 17.85
N LEU A 72 -10.52 -8.64 17.05
CA LEU A 72 -9.20 -9.12 17.44
C LEU A 72 -8.64 -8.34 18.64
N TYR A 73 -8.82 -7.02 18.65
CA TYR A 73 -8.41 -6.22 19.82
C TYR A 73 -9.08 -6.69 21.12
N ASN A 74 -10.37 -6.95 21.09
CA ASN A 74 -11.11 -7.43 22.28
C ASN A 74 -10.62 -8.78 22.81
N LEU A 75 -10.00 -9.62 21.97
CA LEU A 75 -9.41 -10.88 22.40
C LEU A 75 -8.10 -10.68 23.20
N VAL A 76 -7.39 -9.57 22.95
CA VAL A 76 -6.02 -9.36 23.46
C VAL A 76 -5.84 -8.01 24.18
N LYS A 77 -6.91 -7.27 24.47
CA LYS A 77 -6.89 -5.88 24.98
C LYS A 77 -6.20 -5.69 26.34
N ASP A 78 -6.01 -6.76 27.10
CA ASP A 78 -5.25 -6.77 28.35
C ASP A 78 -3.73 -6.93 28.14
N HIS A 79 -3.27 -7.05 26.89
CA HIS A 79 -1.85 -7.09 26.58
C HIS A 79 -1.22 -5.69 26.74
N PRO A 80 -0.06 -5.57 27.41
CA PRO A 80 0.52 -4.27 27.76
C PRO A 80 1.11 -3.49 26.55
N ASN A 81 1.39 -4.16 25.43
CA ASN A 81 1.99 -3.54 24.25
C ASN A 81 1.23 -3.96 23.00
N ILE A 82 0.32 -3.10 22.54
CA ILE A 82 -0.48 -3.32 21.33
C ILE A 82 -0.22 -2.18 20.34
N VAL A 83 -0.04 -2.52 19.06
CA VAL A 83 -0.02 -1.58 17.94
C VAL A 83 -1.21 -1.88 17.04
N VAL A 84 -2.01 -0.88 16.71
CA VAL A 84 -3.14 -1.02 15.77
C VAL A 84 -2.84 -0.29 14.48
N TYR A 85 -2.92 -1.00 13.36
CA TYR A 85 -2.76 -0.45 12.02
C TYR A 85 -4.11 -0.09 11.43
N HIS A 86 -4.30 1.20 11.16
CA HIS A 86 -5.48 1.77 10.50
C HIS A 86 -5.25 1.81 9.00
N THR A 87 -6.11 1.14 8.25
CA THR A 87 -5.99 1.04 6.80
C THR A 87 -7.33 1.20 6.10
N GLY A 88 -7.31 1.69 4.87
CA GLY A 88 -8.39 1.64 3.90
C GLY A 88 -9.73 2.28 4.31
N THR A 89 -10.78 1.85 3.64
CA THR A 89 -12.12 2.46 3.68
C THR A 89 -12.75 2.45 5.08
N ARG A 90 -12.54 1.40 5.86
CA ARG A 90 -13.12 1.26 7.20
C ARG A 90 -12.69 2.41 8.12
N PHE A 91 -11.41 2.67 8.25
CA PHE A 91 -10.90 3.77 9.07
C PHE A 91 -11.29 5.12 8.48
N ARG A 92 -11.24 5.30 7.16
CA ARG A 92 -11.65 6.55 6.49
C ARG A 92 -13.08 6.96 6.80
N GLN A 93 -13.99 6.00 6.89
CA GLN A 93 -15.41 6.27 7.18
C GLN A 93 -15.68 6.58 8.65
N GLN A 94 -14.98 5.91 9.59
CA GLN A 94 -15.27 5.91 11.01
C GLN A 94 -14.02 6.15 11.87
N SER A 95 -13.17 7.09 11.47
CA SER A 95 -11.85 7.30 12.08
C SER A 95 -11.92 7.62 13.59
N GLU A 96 -12.85 8.49 14.02
CA GLU A 96 -13.03 8.82 15.44
C GLU A 96 -13.45 7.60 16.26
N PHE A 97 -14.38 6.79 15.73
CA PHE A 97 -14.77 5.54 16.38
C PHE A 97 -13.56 4.63 16.59
N TYR A 98 -12.75 4.39 15.53
CA TYR A 98 -11.60 3.49 15.64
C TYR A 98 -10.46 4.07 16.48
N ARG A 99 -10.28 5.40 16.52
CA ARG A 99 -9.32 6.03 17.44
C ARG A 99 -9.69 5.78 18.90
N ASN A 100 -10.97 5.86 19.24
CA ASN A 100 -11.48 5.65 20.59
C ASN A 100 -11.64 4.17 20.96
N ALA A 101 -11.79 3.27 19.98
CA ALA A 101 -11.96 1.84 20.23
C ALA A 101 -10.69 1.14 20.75
N PHE A 102 -9.52 1.78 20.65
CA PHE A 102 -8.21 1.19 21.03
C PHE A 102 -7.44 2.11 21.99
N PRO A 103 -7.98 2.42 23.18
CA PRO A 103 -7.47 3.48 24.05
C PRO A 103 -6.05 3.25 24.59
N ASN A 104 -5.60 1.99 24.65
CA ASN A 104 -4.29 1.61 25.19
C ASN A 104 -3.32 1.14 24.10
N ALA A 105 -3.64 1.36 22.85
CA ALA A 105 -2.79 0.95 21.73
C ALA A 105 -1.97 2.11 21.19
N LYS A 106 -0.81 1.80 20.63
CA LYS A 106 -0.12 2.67 19.67
C LYS A 106 -0.84 2.58 18.32
N HIS A 107 -0.86 3.66 17.57
CA HIS A 107 -1.61 3.73 16.34
C HIS A 107 -0.68 3.97 15.15
N ALA A 108 -0.79 3.13 14.12
CA ALA A 108 -0.02 3.22 12.88
C ALA A 108 -0.94 3.20 11.65
N THR A 109 -0.41 3.59 10.50
CA THR A 109 -1.13 3.56 9.22
C THR A 109 -0.18 3.39 8.03
N ASP A 110 -0.68 2.82 6.94
CA ASP A 110 -0.06 2.82 5.62
C ASP A 110 -0.60 3.94 4.70
N GLN A 111 -1.56 4.73 5.19
CA GLN A 111 -2.26 5.74 4.42
C GLN A 111 -1.87 7.14 4.88
N CYS A 112 -1.04 7.84 4.10
CA CYS A 112 -0.58 9.19 4.45
C CYS A 112 -1.72 10.23 4.52
N GLU A 113 -2.85 10.02 3.85
CA GLU A 113 -4.02 10.90 3.96
C GLU A 113 -4.57 10.99 5.38
N PHE A 114 -4.45 9.93 6.19
CA PHE A 114 -4.96 9.95 7.56
C PHE A 114 -4.18 10.88 8.48
N LEU A 115 -2.91 11.16 8.16
CA LEU A 115 -2.09 12.09 8.94
C LEU A 115 -2.54 13.56 8.83
N ILE A 116 -3.43 13.89 7.89
CA ILE A 116 -4.05 15.23 7.84
C ILE A 116 -4.81 15.52 9.14
N ASN A 117 -5.62 14.55 9.60
CA ASN A 117 -6.46 14.69 10.79
C ASN A 117 -5.84 14.04 12.04
N TYR A 118 -4.90 13.11 11.86
CA TYR A 118 -4.29 12.33 12.93
C TYR A 118 -2.77 12.30 12.75
N PRO A 119 -2.07 13.42 12.97
CA PRO A 119 -0.62 13.53 12.74
C PRO A 119 0.23 12.72 13.76
N ASP A 120 -0.39 12.18 14.79
CA ASP A 120 0.21 11.30 15.78
C ASP A 120 0.27 9.82 15.36
N LEU A 121 -0.34 9.45 14.23
CA LEU A 121 -0.20 8.10 13.68
C LEU A 121 1.22 7.85 13.17
N PHE A 122 1.76 6.70 13.48
CA PHE A 122 3.01 6.25 12.87
C PHE A 122 2.77 5.84 11.41
N TYR A 123 3.43 6.49 10.47
CA TYR A 123 3.30 6.18 9.05
C TYR A 123 4.32 5.12 8.63
N ILE A 124 3.82 3.98 8.14
CA ILE A 124 4.61 2.88 7.56
C ILE A 124 4.05 2.55 6.18
N ALA A 125 4.73 3.01 5.14
CA ALA A 125 4.39 2.63 3.78
C ALA A 125 4.69 1.15 3.51
N PRO A 126 3.98 0.51 2.58
CA PRO A 126 4.29 -0.86 2.15
C PRO A 126 5.74 -0.99 1.69
N HIS A 127 6.36 -2.13 1.97
CA HIS A 127 7.64 -2.53 1.39
C HIS A 127 7.43 -3.51 0.24
N THR A 128 8.48 -3.73 -0.50
CA THR A 128 8.48 -4.70 -1.59
C THR A 128 9.82 -5.40 -1.72
N GLU A 129 9.79 -6.68 -2.12
CA GLU A 129 10.96 -7.46 -2.49
C GLU A 129 11.00 -7.73 -4.00
N LEU A 130 10.03 -7.20 -4.73
CA LEU A 130 10.00 -7.28 -6.18
C LEU A 130 11.22 -6.58 -6.78
N LYS A 131 11.62 -7.03 -7.96
CA LYS A 131 12.77 -6.49 -8.69
C LYS A 131 12.30 -5.87 -9.99
N PRO A 132 13.00 -4.84 -10.49
CA PRO A 132 12.65 -4.25 -11.77
C PRO A 132 12.73 -5.29 -12.89
N VAL A 133 11.74 -5.22 -13.77
CA VAL A 133 11.67 -6.01 -15.00
C VAL A 133 12.03 -5.10 -16.16
N GLU A 134 12.92 -5.59 -17.04
CA GLU A 134 13.30 -4.85 -18.24
C GLU A 134 12.06 -4.62 -19.11
N LYS A 135 11.83 -3.38 -19.52
CA LYS A 135 10.69 -2.98 -20.34
C LYS A 135 11.04 -3.04 -21.82
N ALA A 136 10.02 -3.26 -22.66
CA ALA A 136 10.18 -3.15 -24.10
C ALA A 136 10.68 -1.76 -24.49
N LYS A 137 11.74 -1.69 -25.29
CA LYS A 137 12.33 -0.42 -25.74
C LYS A 137 11.68 0.11 -27.00
N ASP A 138 11.14 -0.80 -27.80
CA ASP A 138 10.49 -0.47 -29.06
C ASP A 138 8.97 -0.39 -28.93
N GLY A 139 8.34 0.42 -29.80
CA GLY A 139 6.90 0.59 -29.83
C GLY A 139 6.38 1.68 -28.88
N LYS A 140 5.06 1.74 -28.74
CA LYS A 140 4.39 2.68 -27.84
C LYS A 140 4.65 2.32 -26.39
N LEU A 141 4.74 3.35 -25.53
CA LEU A 141 4.71 3.12 -24.09
C LEU A 141 3.36 2.52 -23.68
N ILE A 142 3.40 1.51 -22.81
CA ILE A 142 2.21 0.82 -22.32
C ILE A 142 1.75 1.49 -21.03
N ILE A 143 0.50 1.96 -21.00
CA ILE A 143 -0.16 2.48 -19.79
C ILE A 143 -1.11 1.40 -19.26
N GLY A 144 -0.88 0.92 -18.06
CA GLY A 144 -1.74 -0.07 -17.38
C GLY A 144 -2.58 0.53 -16.26
N HIS A 145 -3.83 0.05 -16.12
CA HIS A 145 -4.70 0.30 -14.97
C HIS A 145 -5.49 -0.96 -14.65
N TYR A 146 -5.18 -1.60 -13.51
CA TYR A 146 -5.72 -2.91 -13.13
C TYR A 146 -6.29 -2.88 -11.70
N PRO A 147 -7.44 -2.22 -11.49
CA PRO A 147 -7.98 -2.00 -10.15
C PRO A 147 -8.61 -3.27 -9.56
N SER A 148 -8.42 -3.48 -8.27
CA SER A 148 -9.20 -4.47 -7.51
C SER A 148 -10.64 -4.01 -7.22
N ASN A 149 -10.85 -2.69 -7.21
CA ASN A 149 -12.17 -2.06 -7.08
C ASN A 149 -12.21 -0.80 -7.95
N SER A 150 -12.96 -0.86 -9.03
CA SER A 150 -13.04 0.19 -10.06
C SER A 150 -13.58 1.52 -9.52
N ASP A 151 -14.55 1.48 -8.62
CA ASP A 151 -15.17 2.69 -8.08
C ASP A 151 -14.20 3.42 -7.15
N VAL A 152 -13.56 2.68 -6.25
CA VAL A 152 -12.55 3.24 -5.32
C VAL A 152 -11.35 3.81 -6.07
N LYS A 153 -10.95 3.17 -7.16
CA LYS A 153 -9.77 3.57 -7.95
C LYS A 153 -10.06 4.62 -9.02
N GLY A 154 -11.32 5.01 -9.22
CA GLY A 154 -11.70 6.03 -10.20
C GLY A 154 -11.54 5.57 -11.65
N THR A 155 -11.73 4.28 -11.94
CA THR A 155 -11.49 3.68 -13.26
C THR A 155 -12.23 4.40 -14.40
N LYS A 156 -13.49 4.81 -14.17
CA LYS A 156 -14.27 5.54 -15.18
C LYS A 156 -13.57 6.84 -15.57
N GLN A 157 -13.16 7.61 -14.58
CA GLN A 157 -12.48 8.90 -14.81
C GLN A 157 -11.11 8.71 -15.45
N ILE A 158 -10.33 7.71 -15.02
CA ILE A 158 -9.05 7.35 -15.64
C ILE A 158 -9.23 7.04 -17.12
N LYS A 159 -10.24 6.23 -17.47
CA LYS A 159 -10.55 5.89 -18.86
C LYS A 159 -10.86 7.15 -19.70
N GLU A 160 -11.71 8.03 -19.18
CA GLU A 160 -12.07 9.28 -19.86
C GLU A 160 -10.84 10.21 -20.04
N MET A 161 -9.96 10.30 -19.04
CA MET A 161 -8.76 11.11 -19.11
C MET A 161 -7.69 10.57 -20.07
N LEU A 162 -7.61 9.25 -20.24
CA LEU A 162 -6.62 8.60 -21.12
C LEU A 162 -7.10 8.52 -22.57
N MET A 163 -8.40 8.57 -22.83
CA MET A 163 -8.97 8.44 -24.18
C MET A 163 -8.32 9.36 -25.24
N PRO A 164 -7.96 10.63 -24.96
CA PRO A 164 -7.29 11.48 -25.94
C PRO A 164 -5.90 10.99 -26.39
N PHE A 165 -5.31 10.05 -25.70
CA PHE A 165 -3.94 9.56 -25.89
C PHE A 165 -3.84 8.16 -26.51
N ASP A 166 -4.95 7.59 -27.02
CA ASP A 166 -5.00 6.25 -27.63
C ASP A 166 -4.07 6.10 -28.85
N ASN A 167 -3.77 7.21 -29.53
CA ASN A 167 -2.85 7.22 -30.66
C ASN A 167 -1.37 7.22 -30.21
N ASP A 168 -1.05 7.70 -29.02
CA ASP A 168 0.33 7.88 -28.55
C ASP A 168 0.80 6.72 -27.68
N PHE A 169 -0.12 6.06 -26.96
CA PHE A 169 0.16 4.99 -26.01
C PHE A 169 -0.59 3.69 -26.33
N ASP A 170 -0.09 2.55 -25.83
CA ASP A 170 -0.85 1.29 -25.71
C ASP A 170 -1.56 1.30 -24.34
N ILE A 171 -2.87 1.64 -24.32
CA ILE A 171 -3.65 1.81 -23.11
C ILE A 171 -4.37 0.51 -22.76
N ARG A 172 -4.05 -0.06 -21.60
CA ARG A 172 -4.59 -1.34 -21.12
C ARG A 172 -5.35 -1.15 -19.81
N ILE A 173 -6.66 -1.14 -19.86
CA ILE A 173 -7.54 -1.06 -18.69
C ILE A 173 -8.30 -2.39 -18.57
N ASP A 174 -8.04 -3.12 -17.47
CA ASP A 174 -8.67 -4.40 -17.24
C ASP A 174 -9.10 -4.54 -15.77
N THR A 175 -10.41 -4.69 -15.55
CA THR A 175 -11.05 -4.75 -14.24
C THR A 175 -11.27 -6.18 -13.74
N ARG A 176 -10.82 -7.19 -14.49
CA ARG A 176 -10.91 -8.60 -14.04
C ARG A 176 -10.03 -8.80 -12.82
N GLN A 177 -10.58 -9.40 -11.80
CA GLN A 177 -9.81 -9.84 -10.65
C GLN A 177 -9.00 -11.09 -11.01
N LEU A 178 -7.69 -11.00 -10.84
CA LEU A 178 -6.76 -12.09 -11.06
C LEU A 178 -6.11 -12.51 -9.75
N LEU A 179 -5.49 -13.67 -9.74
CA LEU A 179 -4.56 -14.02 -8.67
C LEU A 179 -3.43 -13.00 -8.62
N HIS A 180 -2.90 -12.73 -7.43
CA HIS A 180 -1.86 -11.71 -7.23
C HIS A 180 -0.68 -11.87 -8.18
N LYS A 181 -0.15 -13.10 -8.33
CA LYS A 181 0.97 -13.38 -9.25
C LYS A 181 0.67 -13.02 -10.71
N ASP A 182 -0.56 -13.28 -11.16
CA ASP A 182 -0.97 -13.02 -12.54
C ASP A 182 -1.21 -11.51 -12.75
N ASN A 183 -1.69 -10.81 -11.70
CA ASN A 183 -1.77 -9.36 -11.68
C ASN A 183 -0.39 -8.71 -11.77
N LEU A 184 0.60 -9.19 -11.00
CA LEU A 184 1.97 -8.69 -11.07
C LEU A 184 2.59 -8.91 -12.46
N ALA A 185 2.30 -10.03 -13.11
CA ALA A 185 2.80 -10.32 -14.46
C ALA A 185 2.31 -9.29 -15.48
N ARG A 186 1.01 -8.93 -15.48
CA ARG A 186 0.49 -7.90 -16.40
C ARG A 186 0.97 -6.48 -16.04
N VAL A 187 1.18 -6.17 -14.74
CA VAL A 187 1.79 -4.91 -14.31
C VAL A 187 3.23 -4.81 -14.79
N ALA A 188 4.00 -5.90 -14.74
CA ALA A 188 5.38 -5.95 -15.17
C ALA A 188 5.57 -5.59 -16.66
N GLU A 189 4.56 -5.77 -17.50
CA GLU A 189 4.59 -5.36 -18.91
C GLU A 189 4.45 -3.84 -19.11
N CYS A 190 3.89 -3.13 -18.12
CA CYS A 190 3.59 -1.72 -18.26
C CYS A 190 4.83 -0.84 -18.08
N HIS A 191 4.91 0.24 -18.86
CA HIS A 191 5.88 1.32 -18.68
C HIS A 191 5.37 2.33 -17.64
N ILE A 192 4.08 2.65 -17.73
CA ILE A 192 3.36 3.57 -16.83
C ILE A 192 2.22 2.78 -16.18
N TYR A 193 2.07 2.91 -14.87
CA TYR A 193 0.96 2.32 -14.14
C TYR A 193 0.13 3.40 -13.47
N VAL A 194 -1.15 3.52 -13.86
CA VAL A 194 -2.09 4.43 -13.20
C VAL A 194 -2.75 3.66 -12.06
N GLU A 195 -2.39 4.01 -10.83
CA GLU A 195 -2.86 3.29 -9.65
C GLU A 195 -4.24 3.77 -9.22
N LEU A 196 -4.42 5.08 -9.12
CA LEU A 196 -5.61 5.71 -8.56
C LEU A 196 -5.78 7.11 -9.15
N PHE A 197 -7.01 7.45 -9.52
CA PHE A 197 -7.43 8.84 -9.68
C PHE A 197 -8.89 8.99 -9.23
N ALA A 198 -9.05 9.25 -7.94
CA ALA A 198 -10.33 9.56 -7.33
C ALA A 198 -10.12 10.69 -6.32
N THR A 199 -10.63 11.87 -6.60
CA THR A 199 -10.44 13.06 -5.74
C THR A 199 -11.36 13.08 -4.53
N GLU A 200 -12.36 12.22 -4.53
CA GLU A 200 -13.36 12.10 -3.46
C GLU A 200 -13.80 10.65 -3.29
N GLN A 201 -14.08 10.25 -2.05
CA GLN A 201 -14.72 8.98 -1.70
C GLN A 201 -15.76 9.22 -0.61
N ASN A 202 -17.04 8.88 -0.90
CA ASN A 202 -18.17 9.07 0.03
C ASN A 202 -18.29 10.52 0.58
N GLY A 203 -18.14 11.52 -0.29
CA GLY A 203 -18.25 12.93 0.08
C GLY A 203 -17.04 13.50 0.85
N LYS A 204 -15.93 12.77 0.91
CA LYS A 204 -14.68 13.23 1.57
C LYS A 204 -13.53 13.27 0.58
N PRO A 205 -12.62 14.27 0.68
CA PRO A 205 -11.39 14.29 -0.12
C PRO A 205 -10.64 12.95 0.00
N TYR A 206 -10.17 12.46 -1.11
CA TYR A 206 -9.51 11.16 -1.20
C TYR A 206 -8.29 11.21 -2.11
N GLY A 207 -7.29 10.44 -1.76
CA GLY A 207 -6.08 10.22 -2.52
C GLY A 207 -4.97 9.70 -1.62
N CYS A 208 -4.38 8.57 -1.99
CA CYS A 208 -3.35 7.89 -1.20
C CYS A 208 -2.45 7.03 -2.10
N PHE A 209 -1.40 6.48 -1.52
CA PHE A 209 -0.57 5.47 -2.16
C PHE A 209 -1.05 4.08 -1.74
N GLY A 210 -1.61 3.30 -2.67
CA GLY A 210 -1.97 1.91 -2.41
C GLY A 210 -0.78 0.96 -2.61
N THR A 211 -0.87 -0.26 -2.07
CA THR A 211 0.17 -1.30 -2.21
C THR A 211 0.56 -1.54 -3.68
N SER A 212 -0.41 -1.50 -4.60
CA SER A 212 -0.13 -1.64 -6.03
C SER A 212 0.77 -0.55 -6.63
N ALA A 213 0.81 0.66 -6.03
CA ALA A 213 1.76 1.69 -6.44
C ALA A 213 3.21 1.25 -6.13
N PHE A 214 3.44 0.71 -4.94
CA PHE A 214 4.76 0.23 -4.52
C PHE A 214 5.20 -0.99 -5.33
N GLU A 215 4.30 -1.93 -5.58
CA GLU A 215 4.55 -3.10 -6.42
C GLU A 215 4.90 -2.72 -7.86
N ALA A 216 4.13 -1.81 -8.47
CA ALA A 216 4.37 -1.35 -9.83
C ALA A 216 5.70 -0.60 -9.96
N THR A 217 6.03 0.28 -9.00
CA THR A 217 7.34 0.97 -8.98
C THR A 217 8.48 -0.03 -8.84
N ALA A 218 8.34 -1.02 -7.97
CA ALA A 218 9.35 -2.07 -7.81
C ALA A 218 9.55 -2.91 -9.07
N LEU A 219 8.50 -3.12 -9.87
CA LEU A 219 8.58 -3.79 -11.16
C LEU A 219 9.14 -2.89 -12.29
N GLY A 220 9.51 -1.64 -11.97
CA GLY A 220 10.09 -0.71 -12.93
C GLY A 220 9.07 0.15 -13.68
N CYS A 221 7.82 0.24 -13.24
CA CYS A 221 6.84 1.15 -13.81
C CYS A 221 6.98 2.56 -13.26
N LEU A 222 6.78 3.58 -14.09
CA LEU A 222 6.49 4.92 -13.61
C LEU A 222 5.04 4.95 -13.12
N VAL A 223 4.82 5.32 -11.85
CA VAL A 223 3.48 5.28 -11.24
C VAL A 223 2.87 6.66 -11.19
N ILE A 224 1.60 6.74 -11.63
CA ILE A 224 0.74 7.93 -11.53
C ILE A 224 -0.41 7.61 -10.58
N THR A 225 -0.60 8.45 -9.57
CA THR A 225 -1.68 8.30 -8.59
C THR A 225 -2.03 9.67 -8.00
N ASN A 226 -3.26 9.92 -7.57
CA ASN A 226 -3.53 11.13 -6.81
C ASN A 226 -3.27 10.92 -5.31
N ASN A 227 -2.79 11.96 -4.63
CA ASN A 227 -2.54 11.92 -3.20
C ASN A 227 -2.80 13.30 -2.58
N ILE A 228 -3.61 13.34 -1.53
CA ILE A 228 -3.96 14.60 -0.85
C ILE A 228 -2.99 14.98 0.28
N ASN A 229 -2.02 14.11 0.60
CA ASN A 229 -1.01 14.36 1.62
C ASN A 229 0.34 13.72 1.28
N GLU A 230 0.84 13.94 0.06
CA GLU A 230 2.15 13.44 -0.37
C GLU A 230 3.31 13.94 0.50
N LYS A 231 3.13 15.13 1.10
CA LYS A 231 4.12 15.69 2.02
C LYS A 231 4.40 14.77 3.20
N ALA A 232 3.39 14.13 3.77
CA ALA A 232 3.60 13.18 4.86
C ALA A 232 4.46 11.98 4.44
N TYR A 233 4.36 11.56 3.18
CA TYR A 233 5.23 10.53 2.63
C TYR A 233 6.67 11.05 2.48
N THR A 234 6.85 12.20 1.85
CA THR A 234 8.19 12.77 1.63
C THR A 234 8.90 13.16 2.92
N ASP A 235 8.18 13.61 3.93
CA ASP A 235 8.74 13.90 5.26
C ASP A 235 9.32 12.64 5.94
N VAL A 236 8.70 11.48 5.72
CA VAL A 236 9.14 10.21 6.33
C VAL A 236 10.22 9.51 5.50
N TYR A 237 10.09 9.51 4.17
CA TYR A 237 10.95 8.72 3.28
C TYR A 237 12.03 9.56 2.57
N GLY A 238 11.91 10.88 2.62
CA GLY A 238 12.93 11.81 2.14
C GLY A 238 13.00 11.97 0.62
N HIS A 239 12.05 11.34 -0.13
CA HIS A 239 12.01 11.49 -1.57
C HIS A 239 10.62 11.17 -2.13
N GLN A 240 10.34 11.62 -3.36
CA GLN A 240 9.11 11.34 -4.09
C GLN A 240 9.31 10.17 -5.05
N SER A 241 8.45 9.16 -4.96
CA SER A 241 8.51 7.95 -5.81
C SER A 241 7.38 7.87 -6.84
N PHE A 242 6.39 8.76 -6.77
CA PHE A 242 5.17 8.67 -7.56
C PHE A 242 4.83 10.04 -8.15
N LEU A 243 4.29 10.08 -9.37
CA LEU A 243 3.69 11.28 -9.92
C LEU A 243 2.29 11.46 -9.34
N THR A 244 2.01 12.64 -8.77
CA THR A 244 0.79 12.92 -8.00
C THR A 244 -0.04 14.07 -8.60
N PRO A 245 -0.55 13.93 -9.84
CA PRO A 245 -1.45 14.93 -10.41
C PRO A 245 -2.81 14.86 -9.71
N ASN A 246 -3.18 15.92 -8.98
CA ASN A 246 -4.43 15.97 -8.20
C ASN A 246 -5.59 16.65 -8.96
N THR A 247 -5.43 16.98 -10.25
CA THR A 247 -6.48 17.51 -11.12
C THR A 247 -6.47 16.82 -12.48
N VAL A 248 -7.61 16.80 -13.18
CA VAL A 248 -7.72 16.25 -14.54
C VAL A 248 -6.72 16.90 -15.49
N LYS A 249 -6.61 18.23 -15.44
CA LYS A 249 -5.65 18.97 -16.30
C LYS A 249 -4.21 18.59 -15.98
N ALA A 250 -3.83 18.49 -14.69
CA ALA A 250 -2.49 18.08 -14.31
C ALA A 250 -2.20 16.65 -14.76
N PHE A 251 -3.15 15.72 -14.62
CA PHE A 251 -3.03 14.35 -15.12
C PHE A 251 -2.78 14.30 -16.62
N GLN A 252 -3.60 15.00 -17.42
CA GLN A 252 -3.46 15.03 -18.88
C GLN A 252 -2.15 15.68 -19.31
N ASN A 253 -1.72 16.76 -18.65
CA ASN A 253 -0.42 17.38 -18.92
C ASN A 253 0.74 16.43 -18.60
N THR A 254 0.63 15.65 -17.51
CA THR A 254 1.63 14.62 -17.16
C THR A 254 1.70 13.56 -18.25
N ILE A 255 0.56 12.99 -18.67
CA ILE A 255 0.54 11.98 -19.76
C ILE A 255 1.10 12.56 -21.06
N PHE A 256 0.72 13.79 -21.43
CA PHE A 256 1.24 14.46 -22.63
C PHE A 256 2.76 14.61 -22.61
N GLY A 257 3.33 15.02 -21.48
CA GLY A 257 4.79 15.14 -21.32
C GLY A 257 5.52 13.80 -21.43
N LEU A 258 4.91 12.72 -20.96
CA LEU A 258 5.49 11.37 -20.99
C LEU A 258 5.41 10.69 -22.37
N ALA A 259 4.73 11.29 -23.37
CA ALA A 259 4.74 10.81 -24.76
C ALA A 259 6.14 10.96 -25.39
N ASP A 260 6.94 11.93 -24.94
CA ASP A 260 8.36 12.05 -25.28
C ASP A 260 9.18 11.02 -24.50
N ARG A 261 9.91 10.15 -25.23
CA ARG A 261 10.66 9.03 -24.63
C ARG A 261 11.77 9.49 -23.70
N ASP A 262 12.50 10.53 -24.05
CA ASP A 262 13.60 11.04 -23.23
C ASP A 262 13.06 11.61 -21.92
N THR A 263 11.95 12.35 -21.97
CA THR A 263 11.25 12.84 -20.78
C THR A 263 10.74 11.70 -19.90
N PHE A 264 10.21 10.63 -20.50
CA PHE A 264 9.79 9.44 -19.77
C PHE A 264 10.97 8.80 -19.03
N ASP A 265 12.08 8.51 -19.73
CA ASP A 265 13.25 7.82 -19.16
C ASP A 265 13.90 8.66 -18.04
N MET A 266 14.04 9.98 -18.20
CA MET A 266 14.50 10.88 -17.14
C MET A 266 13.57 10.89 -15.91
N THR A 267 12.26 10.84 -16.14
CA THR A 267 11.27 10.83 -15.07
C THR A 267 11.32 9.51 -14.29
N VAL A 268 11.45 8.38 -15.00
CA VAL A 268 11.63 7.06 -14.37
C VAL A 268 12.88 7.06 -13.47
N GLU A 269 14.01 7.52 -13.97
CA GLU A 269 15.24 7.60 -13.20
C GLU A 269 15.06 8.46 -11.94
N ALA A 270 14.47 9.64 -12.06
CA ALA A 270 14.23 10.54 -10.94
C ALA A 270 13.30 9.93 -9.87
N MET A 271 12.18 9.29 -10.28
CA MET A 271 11.21 8.72 -9.35
C MET A 271 11.71 7.43 -8.69
N HIS A 272 12.53 6.64 -9.38
CA HIS A 272 13.05 5.39 -8.84
C HIS A 272 14.31 5.56 -7.98
N THR A 273 15.01 6.70 -8.13
CA THR A 273 16.21 7.01 -7.32
C THR A 273 15.83 6.98 -5.83
N GLY A 274 16.47 6.10 -5.07
CA GLY A 274 16.22 5.95 -3.64
C GLY A 274 15.01 5.07 -3.26
N PHE A 275 14.10 4.74 -4.18
CA PHE A 275 12.92 3.90 -3.86
C PHE A 275 13.32 2.59 -3.19
N TYR A 276 14.20 1.82 -3.80
CA TYR A 276 14.60 0.50 -3.29
C TYR A 276 15.34 0.57 -1.95
N SER A 277 16.07 1.66 -1.69
CA SER A 277 16.76 1.88 -0.41
C SER A 277 15.83 2.31 0.72
N LYS A 278 14.59 2.71 0.42
CA LYS A 278 13.61 3.20 1.40
C LYS A 278 12.47 2.23 1.67
N HIS A 279 12.10 1.46 0.63
CA HIS A 279 11.00 0.50 0.68
C HIS A 279 11.50 -0.96 0.66
N GLY A 280 12.74 -1.20 1.06
CA GLY A 280 13.28 -2.52 1.29
C GLY A 280 12.72 -3.17 2.55
N ILE A 281 12.80 -4.49 2.59
CA ILE A 281 12.29 -5.29 3.72
C ILE A 281 13.02 -4.97 5.04
N ILE A 282 14.32 -4.70 4.99
CA ILE A 282 15.13 -4.37 6.18
C ILE A 282 14.76 -3.01 6.76
N GLU A 283 14.68 -1.97 5.93
CA GLU A 283 14.32 -0.61 6.33
C GLU A 283 12.92 -0.56 6.94
N THR A 284 11.98 -1.28 6.34
CA THR A 284 10.62 -1.39 6.88
C THR A 284 10.60 -2.13 8.21
N GLY A 285 11.32 -3.23 8.33
CA GLY A 285 11.46 -3.96 9.60
C GLY A 285 12.01 -3.08 10.73
N GLN A 286 13.03 -2.28 10.44
CA GLN A 286 13.62 -1.33 11.41
C GLN A 286 12.60 -0.26 11.84
N ARG A 287 11.81 0.30 10.91
CA ARG A 287 10.76 1.28 11.23
C ARG A 287 9.66 0.68 12.10
N ILE A 288 9.19 -0.54 11.78
CA ILE A 288 8.19 -1.23 12.60
C ILE A 288 8.73 -1.50 14.00
N LYS A 289 9.97 -1.97 14.12
CA LYS A 289 10.61 -2.22 15.41
C LYS A 289 10.67 -0.97 16.28
N GLN A 290 11.00 0.19 15.70
CA GLN A 290 10.99 1.47 16.43
C GLN A 290 9.63 1.85 17.00
N ILE A 291 8.52 1.50 16.34
CA ILE A 291 7.16 1.73 16.87
C ILE A 291 6.89 0.80 18.06
N ILE A 292 7.27 -0.45 17.94
CA ILE A 292 7.06 -1.46 19.01
C ILE A 292 7.81 -1.05 20.29
N GLU A 293 9.03 -0.52 20.17
CA GLU A 293 9.92 -0.18 21.28
C GLU A 293 9.63 1.18 21.96
N ARG A 294 8.83 2.03 21.33
CA ARG A 294 8.33 3.29 21.94
C ARG A 294 7.23 3.01 22.96
#